data_dce59c275269c3b936d3620d6ce82ffa
#
_entry.id   dce59c275269c3b936d3620d6ce82ffa
#
_cell.length_a   1.000
_cell.length_b   1.000
_cell.length_c   1.000
_cell.angle_alpha   90.00
_cell.angle_beta   90.00
_cell.angle_gamma   90.00
#
_symmetry.space_group_name_H-M   'P 1'
#
loop_
_entity.id
_entity.type
_entity.pdbx_description
1 polymer ?
#
loop_
_entity_poly.entity_id
_entity_poly.type
_entity_poly.pdbx_seq_one_letter_code
_entity_poly.pdbx_strand_id
1 'polypeptide(L)'
;MKVLECRKIDEKNHDNIFFIRIDPGDLSVTLREIIESFSDLSWISKFDKEYIRTSFTKRAESSAKYLAEQLQNGKDDNVTKDSGEYIVSELARQALVHELNYLDVPLAELFKEQVSGNPGFDFYSANQDKIIIFGEAKYNARQNAYGIGMEQVDRFIREGQDISDLNDIDKFFEEISLDYSSMGYKAYAVAFASKGTLSDKIIEGIISNKYYERIAIHREVIYLAVNV
;
A
#
# COMPACT_ATOMS: atom_id res chain seq x y z
N MET A 1 -7.95 11.38 8.53
CA MET A 1 -8.34 10.64 7.30
C MET A 1 -9.81 10.22 7.37
N LYS A 2 -10.55 10.20 6.23
CA LYS A 2 -11.93 9.73 6.11
C LYS A 2 -12.09 8.88 4.85
N VAL A 3 -12.69 7.71 4.95
CA VAL A 3 -13.13 6.94 3.79
C VAL A 3 -14.46 7.52 3.30
N LEU A 4 -14.48 7.96 2.06
CA LEU A 4 -15.66 8.54 1.41
C LEU A 4 -16.54 7.46 0.77
N GLU A 5 -15.92 6.39 0.31
CA GLU A 5 -16.56 5.32 -0.43
C GLU A 5 -15.78 4.02 -0.27
N CYS A 6 -16.48 2.91 -0.05
CA CYS A 6 -15.94 1.56 -0.08
C CYS A 6 -17.00 0.63 -0.69
N ARG A 7 -16.74 0.10 -1.88
CA ARG A 7 -17.69 -0.77 -2.60
C ARG A 7 -17.01 -1.78 -3.50
N LYS A 8 -17.70 -2.85 -3.82
CA LYS A 8 -17.35 -3.76 -4.92
C LYS A 8 -17.58 -3.08 -6.27
N ILE A 9 -16.76 -3.41 -7.23
CA ILE A 9 -16.88 -2.93 -8.61
C ILE A 9 -16.85 -4.13 -9.56
N ASP A 10 -17.48 -3.99 -10.74
CA ASP A 10 -17.55 -5.02 -11.78
C ASP A 10 -18.10 -6.39 -11.33
N GLU A 11 -19.06 -6.40 -10.40
CA GLU A 11 -19.62 -7.62 -9.77
C GLU A 11 -20.22 -8.63 -10.77
N LYS A 12 -20.46 -8.22 -12.02
CA LYS A 12 -20.96 -9.12 -13.07
C LYS A 12 -19.90 -10.05 -13.62
N ASN A 13 -18.67 -9.60 -13.64
CA ASN A 13 -17.53 -10.34 -14.18
C ASN A 13 -16.59 -10.82 -13.07
N HIS A 14 -16.42 -10.01 -12.03
CA HIS A 14 -15.52 -10.23 -10.91
C HIS A 14 -16.17 -9.81 -9.59
N ASP A 15 -16.26 -10.70 -8.62
CA ASP A 15 -16.88 -10.43 -7.30
C ASP A 15 -15.84 -10.12 -6.20
N ASN A 16 -14.57 -10.11 -6.57
CA ASN A 16 -13.39 -9.99 -5.72
C ASN A 16 -12.70 -8.62 -5.82
N ILE A 17 -13.31 -7.62 -6.51
CA ILE A 17 -12.69 -6.32 -6.76
C ILE A 17 -13.38 -5.23 -5.97
N PHE A 18 -12.56 -4.45 -5.23
CA PHE A 18 -13.02 -3.36 -4.40
C PHE A 18 -12.43 -2.02 -4.85
N PHE A 19 -13.22 -0.98 -4.66
CA PHE A 19 -12.79 0.40 -4.80
C PHE A 19 -13.02 1.14 -3.49
N ILE A 20 -11.97 1.81 -3.01
CA ILE A 20 -12.00 2.63 -1.80
C ILE A 20 -11.56 4.04 -2.18
N ARG A 21 -12.32 5.06 -1.74
CA ARG A 21 -11.94 6.45 -1.90
C ARG A 21 -11.64 7.09 -0.56
N ILE A 22 -10.48 7.70 -0.46
CA ILE A 22 -9.92 8.24 0.77
C ILE A 22 -9.76 9.76 0.63
N ASP A 23 -10.27 10.49 1.61
CA ASP A 23 -10.04 11.92 1.78
C ASP A 23 -9.12 12.12 3.00
N PRO A 24 -7.93 12.67 2.83
CA PRO A 24 -7.05 12.99 3.94
C PRO A 24 -7.62 14.08 4.87
N GLY A 25 -8.54 14.91 4.37
CA GLY A 25 -9.03 16.10 5.09
C GLY A 25 -8.00 17.22 5.08
N ASP A 26 -7.72 17.80 6.26
CA ASP A 26 -6.66 18.81 6.39
C ASP A 26 -5.28 18.14 6.21
N LEU A 27 -4.62 18.48 5.10
CA LEU A 27 -3.35 17.87 4.73
C LEU A 27 -2.25 18.09 5.78
N SER A 28 -2.23 19.27 6.44
CA SER A 28 -1.23 19.57 7.46
C SER A 28 -1.40 18.70 8.70
N VAL A 29 -2.64 18.41 9.08
CA VAL A 29 -2.97 17.49 10.18
C VAL A 29 -2.59 16.07 9.79
N THR A 30 -3.02 15.63 8.61
CA THR A 30 -2.73 14.30 8.10
C THR A 30 -1.23 14.04 7.97
N LEU A 31 -0.44 14.99 7.48
CA LEU A 31 1.01 14.84 7.40
C LEU A 31 1.65 14.65 8.78
N ARG A 32 1.15 15.35 9.80
CA ARG A 32 1.62 15.16 11.17
C ARG A 32 1.30 13.77 11.69
N GLU A 33 0.06 13.31 11.48
CA GLU A 33 -0.38 11.96 11.87
C GLU A 33 0.45 10.87 11.17
N ILE A 34 0.78 11.06 9.89
CA ILE A 34 1.65 10.15 9.13
C ILE A 34 3.08 10.14 9.70
N ILE A 35 3.65 11.29 10.04
CA ILE A 35 4.97 11.36 10.66
C ILE A 35 4.98 10.69 12.04
N GLU A 36 3.92 10.87 12.82
CA GLU A 36 3.74 10.19 14.11
C GLU A 36 3.63 8.66 13.90
N SER A 37 2.87 8.20 12.90
CA SER A 37 2.76 6.78 12.54
C SER A 37 4.11 6.18 12.16
N PHE A 38 4.96 6.86 11.39
CA PHE A 38 6.30 6.37 11.06
C PHE A 38 7.22 6.30 12.29
N SER A 39 6.98 7.15 13.27
CA SER A 39 7.75 7.18 14.51
C SER A 39 7.27 6.17 15.55
N ASP A 40 6.08 5.59 15.35
CA ASP A 40 5.55 4.51 16.21
C ASP A 40 6.18 3.17 15.85
N LEU A 41 7.18 2.78 16.61
CA LEU A 41 7.89 1.51 16.46
C LEU A 41 7.33 0.41 17.39
N SER A 42 6.15 0.58 17.97
CA SER A 42 5.52 -0.37 18.90
C SER A 42 5.31 -1.77 18.30
N TRP A 43 5.12 -1.84 16.96
CA TRP A 43 5.01 -3.11 16.23
C TRP A 43 6.22 -4.03 16.40
N ILE A 44 7.41 -3.48 16.72
CA ILE A 44 8.64 -4.26 16.93
C ILE A 44 8.51 -5.13 18.19
N SER A 45 7.76 -4.68 19.19
CA SER A 45 7.56 -5.43 20.44
C SER A 45 6.80 -6.75 20.27
N LYS A 46 6.10 -6.92 19.14
CA LYS A 46 5.35 -8.15 18.80
C LYS A 46 6.26 -9.36 18.51
N PHE A 47 7.55 -9.13 18.24
CA PHE A 47 8.49 -10.21 17.94
C PHE A 47 9.11 -10.79 19.21
N ASP A 48 9.06 -12.11 19.38
CA ASP A 48 9.58 -12.80 20.56
C ASP A 48 11.10 -12.74 20.66
N LYS A 49 11.79 -12.85 19.52
CA LYS A 49 13.26 -12.97 19.48
C LYS A 49 13.94 -11.61 19.53
N GLU A 50 14.83 -11.45 20.53
CA GLU A 50 15.55 -10.19 20.75
C GLU A 50 16.37 -9.72 19.55
N TYR A 51 17.06 -10.63 18.83
CA TYR A 51 17.84 -10.25 17.66
C TYR A 51 16.98 -9.69 16.53
N ILE A 52 15.71 -10.16 16.40
CA ILE A 52 14.75 -9.62 15.42
C ILE A 52 14.37 -8.20 15.83
N ARG A 53 13.99 -7.98 17.08
CA ARG A 53 13.65 -6.66 17.59
C ARG A 53 14.81 -5.67 17.39
N THR A 54 16.02 -6.06 17.79
CA THR A 54 17.22 -5.21 17.64
C THR A 54 17.49 -4.85 16.18
N SER A 55 17.35 -5.81 15.27
CA SER A 55 17.54 -5.57 13.83
C SER A 55 16.51 -4.60 13.28
N PHE A 56 15.22 -4.82 13.57
CA PHE A 56 14.16 -3.92 13.10
C PHE A 56 14.25 -2.52 13.73
N THR A 57 14.54 -2.42 15.04
CA THR A 57 14.72 -1.11 15.69
C THR A 57 15.76 -0.27 14.96
N LYS A 58 16.93 -0.85 14.69
CA LYS A 58 18.02 -0.12 14.03
C LYS A 58 17.64 0.36 12.62
N ARG A 59 16.92 -0.46 11.84
CA ARG A 59 16.45 -0.11 10.50
C ARG A 59 15.34 0.94 10.56
N ALA A 60 14.32 0.68 11.36
CA ALA A 60 13.13 1.51 11.44
C ALA A 60 13.42 2.91 11.98
N GLU A 61 14.30 3.08 12.97
CA GLU A 61 14.71 4.40 13.47
C GLU A 61 15.35 5.26 12.37
N SER A 62 16.21 4.67 11.55
CA SER A 62 16.85 5.38 10.43
C SER A 62 15.83 5.73 9.34
N SER A 63 14.96 4.78 8.97
CA SER A 63 13.96 4.98 7.94
C SER A 63 12.89 5.97 8.38
N ALA A 64 12.39 5.88 9.61
CA ALA A 64 11.39 6.81 10.15
C ALA A 64 11.90 8.26 10.14
N LYS A 65 13.16 8.47 10.55
CA LYS A 65 13.77 9.79 10.48
C LYS A 65 13.86 10.31 9.05
N TYR A 66 14.33 9.49 8.11
CA TYR A 66 14.42 9.85 6.70
C TYR A 66 13.04 10.22 6.12
N LEU A 67 12.02 9.38 6.34
CA LEU A 67 10.66 9.62 5.86
C LEU A 67 10.07 10.91 6.44
N ALA A 68 10.28 11.14 7.75
CA ALA A 68 9.82 12.38 8.39
C ALA A 68 10.50 13.62 7.78
N GLU A 69 11.80 13.57 7.51
CA GLU A 69 12.53 14.64 6.84
C GLU A 69 12.02 14.89 5.42
N GLN A 70 11.73 13.82 4.63
CA GLN A 70 11.16 13.96 3.29
C GLN A 70 9.80 14.64 3.30
N LEU A 71 8.93 14.29 4.25
CA LEU A 71 7.61 14.91 4.39
C LEU A 71 7.68 16.36 4.90
N GLN A 72 8.63 16.69 5.79
CA GLN A 72 8.80 18.05 6.33
C GLN A 72 9.44 19.01 5.33
N ASN A 73 10.34 18.51 4.45
CA ASN A 73 11.04 19.32 3.46
C ASN A 73 10.18 19.66 2.24
N GLY A 74 9.02 19.04 2.07
CA GLY A 74 7.99 19.40 1.09
C GLY A 74 7.30 20.72 1.47
N LYS A 75 8.08 21.80 1.73
CA LYS A 75 7.56 23.13 2.04
C LYS A 75 6.78 23.67 0.86
N ASP A 76 5.60 24.22 1.20
CA ASP A 76 4.80 25.12 0.36
C ASP A 76 4.42 24.55 -1.03
N ASP A 77 3.26 23.91 -1.10
CA ASP A 77 2.52 23.50 -2.33
C ASP A 77 3.18 22.46 -3.26
N ASN A 78 4.37 22.01 -2.99
CA ASN A 78 5.05 21.00 -3.81
C ASN A 78 5.29 19.70 -3.02
N VAL A 79 4.27 18.87 -2.90
CA VAL A 79 4.48 17.46 -2.58
C VAL A 79 5.37 16.88 -3.68
N THR A 80 6.61 16.50 -3.34
CA THR A 80 7.49 15.82 -4.29
C THR A 80 6.88 14.47 -4.68
N LYS A 81 7.33 13.90 -5.79
CA LYS A 81 6.81 12.59 -6.20
C LYS A 81 6.98 11.55 -5.11
N ASP A 82 8.16 11.48 -4.51
CA ASP A 82 8.49 10.48 -3.50
C ASP A 82 7.70 10.69 -2.19
N SER A 83 7.60 11.93 -1.69
CA SER A 83 6.77 12.22 -0.52
C SER A 83 5.29 11.96 -0.78
N GLY A 84 4.81 12.20 -2.00
CA GLY A 84 3.45 11.87 -2.41
C GLY A 84 3.16 10.36 -2.42
N GLU A 85 4.12 9.55 -2.85
CA GLU A 85 3.98 8.09 -2.82
C GLU A 85 3.93 7.58 -1.37
N TYR A 86 4.74 8.09 -0.43
CA TYR A 86 4.67 7.74 1.00
C TYR A 86 3.32 8.11 1.63
N ILE A 87 2.77 9.27 1.30
CA ILE A 87 1.44 9.68 1.79
C ILE A 87 0.37 8.71 1.27
N VAL A 88 0.39 8.40 -0.02
CA VAL A 88 -0.58 7.49 -0.64
C VAL A 88 -0.47 6.09 -0.04
N SER A 89 0.76 5.57 0.14
CA SER A 89 1.01 4.26 0.75
C SER A 89 0.46 4.17 2.17
N GLU A 90 0.76 5.16 3.02
CA GLU A 90 0.34 5.12 4.41
C GLU A 90 -1.17 5.27 4.56
N LEU A 91 -1.81 6.18 3.82
CA LEU A 91 -3.26 6.32 3.85
C LEU A 91 -3.98 5.09 3.30
N ALA A 92 -3.42 4.43 2.29
CA ALA A 92 -3.94 3.18 1.77
C ALA A 92 -3.83 2.05 2.81
N ARG A 93 -2.66 1.89 3.45
CA ARG A 93 -2.45 0.93 4.53
C ARG A 93 -3.45 1.14 5.67
N GLN A 94 -3.59 2.38 6.14
CA GLN A 94 -4.55 2.71 7.20
C GLN A 94 -5.99 2.39 6.80
N ALA A 95 -6.38 2.63 5.56
CA ALA A 95 -7.72 2.29 5.08
C ALA A 95 -7.98 0.77 5.08
N LEU A 96 -7.01 -0.05 4.67
CA LEU A 96 -7.13 -1.52 4.75
C LEU A 96 -7.33 -1.98 6.20
N VAL A 97 -6.56 -1.41 7.15
CA VAL A 97 -6.64 -1.78 8.57
C VAL A 97 -7.95 -1.33 9.20
N HIS A 98 -8.37 -0.08 9.01
CA HIS A 98 -9.50 0.49 9.72
C HIS A 98 -10.85 0.18 9.10
N GLU A 99 -10.94 0.12 7.75
CA GLU A 99 -12.22 -0.12 7.08
C GLU A 99 -12.50 -1.60 6.83
N LEU A 100 -11.44 -2.38 6.54
CA LEU A 100 -11.58 -3.79 6.20
C LEU A 100 -11.16 -4.72 7.34
N ASN A 101 -10.62 -4.18 8.45
CA ASN A 101 -10.04 -4.95 9.55
C ASN A 101 -8.95 -5.94 9.08
N TYR A 102 -8.14 -5.52 8.12
CA TYR A 102 -7.03 -6.34 7.62
C TYR A 102 -5.81 -6.21 8.51
N LEU A 103 -4.85 -7.11 8.32
CA LEU A 103 -3.64 -7.18 9.14
C LEU A 103 -2.84 -5.87 9.03
N ASP A 104 -2.49 -5.31 10.18
CA ASP A 104 -1.64 -4.14 10.28
C ASP A 104 -0.16 -4.52 10.16
N VAL A 105 0.43 -4.23 8.99
CA VAL A 105 1.86 -4.37 8.70
C VAL A 105 2.41 -2.96 8.46
N PRO A 106 3.55 -2.58 9.06
CA PRO A 106 4.15 -1.26 8.81
C PRO A 106 4.54 -1.12 7.32
N LEU A 107 4.75 0.12 6.86
CA LEU A 107 5.22 0.34 5.49
C LEU A 107 6.55 -0.37 5.23
N ALA A 108 6.74 -0.82 4.00
CA ALA A 108 7.93 -1.53 3.56
C ALA A 108 9.23 -0.78 3.88
N GLU A 109 9.23 0.53 3.72
CA GLU A 109 10.36 1.42 3.99
C GLU A 109 10.84 1.37 5.44
N LEU A 110 9.97 1.01 6.40
CA LEU A 110 10.35 0.96 7.81
C LEU A 110 11.14 -0.30 8.18
N PHE A 111 11.00 -1.39 7.42
CA PHE A 111 11.62 -2.67 7.78
C PHE A 111 12.49 -3.31 6.70
N LYS A 112 12.25 -3.03 5.42
CA LYS A 112 13.11 -3.50 4.32
C LYS A 112 14.48 -2.81 4.35
N GLU A 113 15.49 -3.51 3.87
CA GLU A 113 16.78 -2.87 3.60
C GLU A 113 16.64 -1.92 2.41
N GLN A 114 16.95 -0.66 2.63
CA GLN A 114 16.98 0.33 1.55
C GLN A 114 18.22 0.13 0.70
N VAL A 115 18.09 -0.67 -0.33
CA VAL A 115 19.09 -0.79 -1.41
C VAL A 115 18.53 -0.02 -2.60
N SER A 116 19.25 1.01 -3.04
CA SER A 116 18.87 1.77 -4.24
C SER A 116 18.65 0.82 -5.42
N GLY A 117 17.46 0.86 -6.02
CA GLY A 117 17.10 -0.01 -7.13
C GLY A 117 16.59 -1.41 -6.75
N ASN A 118 16.36 -1.68 -5.46
CA ASN A 118 15.69 -2.92 -5.05
C ASN A 118 14.17 -2.75 -5.26
N PRO A 119 13.58 -3.39 -6.28
CA PRO A 119 12.15 -3.29 -6.50
C PRO A 119 11.42 -4.04 -5.39
N GLY A 120 10.22 -3.59 -5.03
CA GLY A 120 9.36 -4.25 -4.06
C GLY A 120 8.05 -3.52 -3.94
N PHE A 121 7.06 -4.17 -3.37
CA PHE A 121 5.79 -3.53 -3.06
C PHE A 121 5.97 -2.54 -1.90
N ASP A 122 5.18 -1.46 -1.90
CA ASP A 122 5.29 -0.35 -0.94
C ASP A 122 4.64 -0.69 0.41
N PHE A 123 3.58 -1.50 0.42
CA PHE A 123 2.89 -1.90 1.64
C PHE A 123 2.29 -3.31 1.53
N TYR A 124 2.04 -3.90 2.68
CA TYR A 124 1.51 -5.26 2.80
C TYR A 124 0.38 -5.32 3.81
N SER A 125 -0.50 -6.30 3.64
CA SER A 125 -1.55 -6.64 4.58
C SER A 125 -1.96 -8.10 4.41
N ALA A 126 -2.92 -8.58 5.18
CA ALA A 126 -3.65 -9.82 4.90
C ALA A 126 -5.13 -9.61 5.19
N ASN A 127 -5.97 -10.18 4.33
CA ASN A 127 -7.41 -10.14 4.53
C ASN A 127 -7.87 -11.15 5.58
N GLN A 128 -9.19 -11.23 5.82
CA GLN A 128 -9.78 -12.11 6.82
C GLN A 128 -9.56 -13.61 6.49
N ASP A 129 -9.39 -13.94 5.21
CA ASP A 129 -9.10 -15.30 4.73
C ASP A 129 -7.60 -15.63 4.77
N LYS A 130 -6.78 -14.78 5.41
CA LYS A 130 -5.33 -14.93 5.52
C LYS A 130 -4.57 -14.85 4.18
N ILE A 131 -5.18 -14.26 3.16
CA ILE A 131 -4.53 -14.02 1.86
C ILE A 131 -3.68 -12.75 1.96
N ILE A 132 -2.40 -12.87 1.62
CA ILE A 132 -1.47 -11.72 1.63
C ILE A 132 -1.83 -10.77 0.49
N ILE A 133 -1.89 -9.48 0.83
CA ILE A 133 -2.12 -8.37 -0.08
C ILE A 133 -0.78 -7.66 -0.31
N PHE A 134 -0.39 -7.56 -1.57
CA PHE A 134 0.79 -6.84 -2.04
C PHE A 134 0.35 -5.50 -2.61
N GLY A 135 0.75 -4.40 -1.99
CA GLY A 135 0.27 -3.06 -2.29
C GLY A 135 1.32 -2.16 -2.94
N GLU A 136 0.93 -1.52 -4.02
CA GLU A 136 1.74 -0.55 -4.75
C GLU A 136 1.07 0.82 -4.75
N ALA A 137 1.84 1.88 -4.50
CA ALA A 137 1.34 3.25 -4.45
C ALA A 137 1.96 4.12 -5.54
N LYS A 138 1.16 4.98 -6.14
CA LYS A 138 1.63 5.94 -7.14
C LYS A 138 1.07 7.33 -6.92
N TYR A 139 1.96 8.29 -7.03
CA TYR A 139 1.63 9.70 -7.00
C TYR A 139 1.92 10.38 -8.33
N ASN A 140 0.98 11.19 -8.79
CA ASN A 140 1.18 12.10 -9.90
C ASN A 140 0.44 13.42 -9.61
N ALA A 141 1.17 14.53 -9.56
CA ALA A 141 0.60 15.83 -9.23
C ALA A 141 -0.43 16.36 -10.27
N ARG A 142 -0.42 15.82 -11.50
CA ARG A 142 -1.21 16.36 -12.63
C ARG A 142 -2.41 15.51 -13.03
N GLN A 143 -2.41 14.22 -12.70
CA GLN A 143 -3.45 13.27 -13.15
C GLN A 143 -3.65 12.13 -12.16
N ASN A 144 -4.77 11.42 -12.29
CA ASN A 144 -5.00 10.17 -11.55
C ASN A 144 -3.93 9.14 -11.93
N ALA A 145 -3.27 8.56 -10.93
CA ALA A 145 -2.11 7.71 -11.15
C ALA A 145 -2.43 6.20 -11.26
N TYR A 146 -3.73 5.80 -11.30
CA TYR A 146 -4.12 4.38 -11.31
C TYR A 146 -3.49 3.59 -12.46
N GLY A 147 -3.40 4.18 -13.65
CA GLY A 147 -2.82 3.50 -14.82
C GLY A 147 -1.34 3.13 -14.63
N ILE A 148 -0.56 4.01 -13.97
CA ILE A 148 0.84 3.76 -13.65
C ILE A 148 0.95 2.68 -12.57
N GLY A 149 0.10 2.73 -11.53
CA GLY A 149 0.06 1.72 -10.48
C GLY A 149 -0.32 0.34 -11.02
N MET A 150 -1.34 0.25 -11.86
CA MET A 150 -1.74 -1.00 -12.52
C MET A 150 -0.62 -1.59 -13.41
N GLU A 151 0.08 -0.75 -14.16
CA GLU A 151 1.23 -1.17 -14.96
C GLU A 151 2.33 -1.78 -14.10
N GLN A 152 2.63 -1.16 -12.97
CA GLN A 152 3.66 -1.65 -12.07
C GLN A 152 3.26 -2.94 -11.38
N VAL A 153 2.03 -3.05 -10.86
CA VAL A 153 1.51 -4.28 -10.26
C VAL A 153 1.54 -5.43 -11.28
N ASP A 154 1.04 -5.23 -12.52
CA ASP A 154 1.10 -6.23 -13.57
C ASP A 154 2.54 -6.67 -13.87
N ARG A 155 3.48 -5.73 -13.91
CA ARG A 155 4.89 -6.03 -14.09
C ARG A 155 5.44 -6.87 -12.92
N PHE A 156 5.20 -6.48 -11.69
CA PHE A 156 5.66 -7.18 -10.49
C PHE A 156 5.10 -8.61 -10.40
N ILE A 157 3.83 -8.81 -10.76
CA ILE A 157 3.23 -10.14 -10.86
C ILE A 157 4.00 -11.01 -11.87
N ARG A 158 4.28 -10.49 -13.06
CA ARG A 158 4.98 -11.23 -14.12
C ARG A 158 6.44 -11.51 -13.80
N GLU A 159 7.09 -10.62 -13.05
CA GLU A 159 8.48 -10.74 -12.62
C GLU A 159 8.64 -11.59 -11.33
N GLY A 160 7.53 -11.95 -10.67
CA GLY A 160 7.53 -12.71 -9.43
C GLY A 160 8.06 -11.91 -8.23
N GLN A 161 7.87 -10.59 -8.24
CA GLN A 161 8.31 -9.72 -7.16
C GLN A 161 7.62 -10.04 -5.83
N ASP A 162 6.36 -10.42 -5.88
CA ASP A 162 5.58 -10.90 -4.74
C ASP A 162 6.21 -12.15 -4.07
N ILE A 163 6.82 -13.03 -4.84
CA ILE A 163 7.56 -14.19 -4.32
C ILE A 163 8.88 -13.75 -3.70
N SER A 164 9.57 -12.81 -4.36
CA SER A 164 10.84 -12.26 -3.85
C SER A 164 10.63 -11.57 -2.49
N ASP A 165 9.54 -10.83 -2.35
CA ASP A 165 9.23 -10.06 -1.14
C ASP A 165 8.89 -10.94 0.07
N LEU A 166 8.49 -12.22 -0.12
CA LEU A 166 8.10 -13.10 0.99
C LEU A 166 9.19 -13.24 2.06
N ASN A 167 10.46 -13.27 1.67
CA ASN A 167 11.57 -13.37 2.63
C ASN A 167 11.70 -12.12 3.52
N ASP A 168 11.28 -10.97 3.04
CA ASP A 168 11.36 -9.71 3.80
C ASP A 168 10.18 -9.56 4.75
N ILE A 169 9.03 -10.14 4.39
CA ILE A 169 7.77 -9.96 5.11
C ILE A 169 7.34 -11.17 5.95
N ASP A 170 8.01 -12.32 5.84
CA ASP A 170 7.63 -13.59 6.49
C ASP A 170 7.30 -13.45 7.97
N LYS A 171 8.01 -12.57 8.67
CA LYS A 171 7.86 -12.36 10.13
C LYS A 171 6.58 -11.64 10.54
N PHE A 172 5.88 -11.02 9.59
CA PHE A 172 4.64 -10.31 9.85
C PHE A 172 3.40 -11.19 9.66
N PHE A 173 3.54 -12.34 8.99
CA PHE A 173 2.43 -13.19 8.59
C PHE A 173 2.43 -14.53 9.31
N GLU A 174 1.25 -15.12 9.43
CA GLU A 174 1.09 -16.50 9.88
C GLU A 174 1.58 -17.47 8.80
N GLU A 175 2.05 -18.64 9.21
CA GLU A 175 2.56 -19.69 8.29
C GLU A 175 1.53 -20.03 7.19
N ILE A 176 0.25 -20.11 7.56
CA ILE A 176 -0.84 -20.38 6.60
C ILE A 176 -0.93 -19.32 5.49
N SER A 177 -0.66 -18.05 5.80
CA SER A 177 -0.66 -16.97 4.80
C SER A 177 0.49 -17.11 3.80
N LEU A 178 1.66 -17.54 4.30
CA LEU A 178 2.84 -17.80 3.47
C LEU A 178 2.62 -19.02 2.57
N ASP A 179 1.99 -20.08 3.10
CA ASP A 179 1.61 -21.26 2.34
C ASP A 179 0.62 -20.91 1.24
N TYR A 180 -0.43 -20.14 1.52
CA TYR A 180 -1.39 -19.68 0.52
C TYR A 180 -0.71 -18.87 -0.58
N SER A 181 0.19 -17.95 -0.22
CA SER A 181 0.94 -17.18 -1.19
C SER A 181 1.81 -18.08 -2.09
N SER A 182 2.47 -19.08 -1.51
CA SER A 182 3.27 -20.09 -2.24
C SER A 182 2.43 -20.94 -3.19
N MET A 183 1.16 -21.19 -2.85
CA MET A 183 0.19 -21.89 -3.71
C MET A 183 -0.42 -20.97 -4.79
N GLY A 184 -0.04 -19.69 -4.83
CA GLY A 184 -0.57 -18.72 -5.79
C GLY A 184 -1.84 -18.00 -5.33
N TYR A 185 -2.30 -18.19 -4.10
CA TYR A 185 -3.43 -17.46 -3.53
C TYR A 185 -2.95 -16.11 -3.02
N LYS A 186 -3.05 -15.08 -3.85
CA LYS A 186 -2.54 -13.73 -3.63
C LYS A 186 -3.59 -12.69 -3.89
N ALA A 187 -3.45 -11.55 -3.24
CA ALA A 187 -4.26 -10.37 -3.45
C ALA A 187 -3.35 -9.17 -3.74
N TYR A 188 -3.88 -8.17 -4.44
CA TYR A 188 -3.12 -6.98 -4.81
C TYR A 188 -3.89 -5.71 -4.49
N ALA A 189 -3.17 -4.66 -4.10
CA ALA A 189 -3.71 -3.34 -3.91
C ALA A 189 -3.00 -2.34 -4.82
N VAL A 190 -3.78 -1.50 -5.50
CA VAL A 190 -3.29 -0.38 -6.32
C VAL A 190 -3.75 0.90 -5.66
N ALA A 191 -2.85 1.56 -4.94
CA ALA A 191 -3.11 2.85 -4.33
C ALA A 191 -2.62 3.98 -5.24
N PHE A 192 -3.37 5.05 -5.36
CA PHE A 192 -3.00 6.14 -6.25
C PHE A 192 -3.57 7.49 -5.84
N ALA A 193 -2.79 8.54 -6.12
CA ALA A 193 -3.27 9.91 -6.00
C ALA A 193 -4.43 10.15 -6.98
N SER A 194 -5.53 10.67 -6.46
CA SER A 194 -6.74 11.02 -7.19
C SER A 194 -6.92 12.53 -7.23
N LYS A 195 -7.36 13.06 -8.37
CA LYS A 195 -7.57 14.50 -8.62
C LYS A 195 -9.03 14.75 -8.95
N GLY A 196 -9.82 15.31 -8.10
CA GLY A 196 -11.16 15.87 -8.34
C GLY A 196 -12.12 15.12 -9.30
N THR A 197 -11.71 13.96 -9.82
CA THR A 197 -12.48 13.12 -10.75
C THR A 197 -13.51 12.32 -10.00
N LEU A 198 -14.71 12.20 -10.52
CA LEU A 198 -15.77 11.37 -9.93
C LEU A 198 -15.36 9.89 -9.89
N SER A 199 -15.73 9.19 -8.81
CA SER A 199 -15.39 7.78 -8.61
C SER A 199 -15.81 6.91 -9.79
N ASP A 200 -17.02 7.07 -10.34
CA ASP A 200 -17.50 6.27 -11.46
C ASP A 200 -16.59 6.40 -12.70
N LYS A 201 -16.11 7.61 -13.00
CA LYS A 201 -15.17 7.82 -14.11
C LYS A 201 -13.79 7.19 -13.86
N ILE A 202 -13.34 7.18 -12.60
CA ILE A 202 -12.11 6.49 -12.23
C ILE A 202 -12.30 4.98 -12.41
N ILE A 203 -13.42 4.43 -11.92
CA ILE A 203 -13.76 3.02 -12.03
C ILE A 203 -13.90 2.58 -13.49
N GLU A 204 -14.60 3.36 -14.33
CA GLU A 204 -14.65 3.12 -15.78
C GLU A 204 -13.24 3.08 -16.41
N GLY A 205 -12.36 4.02 -16.01
CA GLY A 205 -10.97 4.06 -16.45
C GLY A 205 -10.15 2.86 -15.97
N ILE A 206 -10.38 2.36 -14.77
CA ILE A 206 -9.74 1.16 -14.22
C ILE A 206 -10.19 -0.07 -15.01
N ILE A 207 -11.51 -0.29 -15.15
CA ILE A 207 -12.08 -1.45 -15.85
C ILE A 207 -11.67 -1.48 -17.33
N SER A 208 -11.58 -0.33 -17.99
CA SER A 208 -11.14 -0.23 -19.39
C SER A 208 -9.62 -0.30 -19.58
N ASN A 209 -8.85 -0.36 -18.50
CA ASN A 209 -7.39 -0.39 -18.58
C ASN A 209 -6.89 -1.75 -19.09
N LYS A 210 -5.89 -1.73 -19.99
CA LYS A 210 -5.31 -2.96 -20.59
C LYS A 210 -4.70 -3.96 -19.59
N TYR A 211 -4.43 -3.53 -18.36
CA TYR A 211 -3.89 -4.40 -17.30
C TYR A 211 -4.97 -5.02 -16.41
N TYR A 212 -6.23 -4.52 -16.51
CA TYR A 212 -7.31 -4.86 -15.61
C TYR A 212 -7.56 -6.36 -15.50
N GLU A 213 -7.84 -7.02 -16.62
CA GLU A 213 -8.16 -8.45 -16.66
C GLU A 213 -7.07 -9.34 -16.07
N ARG A 214 -5.80 -8.95 -16.24
CA ARG A 214 -4.67 -9.71 -15.71
C ARG A 214 -4.51 -9.59 -14.20
N ILE A 215 -4.94 -8.45 -13.64
CA ILE A 215 -4.92 -8.23 -12.20
C ILE A 215 -6.20 -8.80 -11.56
N ALA A 216 -7.34 -8.67 -12.21
CA ALA A 216 -8.66 -9.06 -11.72
C ALA A 216 -8.83 -10.55 -11.39
N ILE A 217 -8.01 -11.42 -12.00
CA ILE A 217 -8.08 -12.89 -11.78
C ILE A 217 -7.56 -13.35 -10.40
N HIS A 218 -6.89 -12.47 -9.65
CA HIS A 218 -6.35 -12.82 -8.34
C HIS A 218 -7.44 -12.86 -7.26
N ARG A 219 -7.12 -13.43 -6.07
CA ARG A 219 -8.09 -13.69 -5.00
C ARG A 219 -8.84 -12.46 -4.52
N GLU A 220 -8.17 -11.34 -4.50
CA GLU A 220 -8.76 -10.05 -4.18
C GLU A 220 -7.96 -8.92 -4.82
N VAL A 221 -8.63 -7.90 -5.29
CA VAL A 221 -7.98 -6.70 -5.84
C VAL A 221 -8.64 -5.45 -5.26
N ILE A 222 -7.82 -4.52 -4.76
CA ILE A 222 -8.30 -3.31 -4.12
C ILE A 222 -7.70 -2.09 -4.80
N TYR A 223 -8.54 -1.24 -5.34
CA TYR A 223 -8.15 0.06 -5.88
C TYR A 223 -8.43 1.15 -4.85
N LEU A 224 -7.38 1.86 -4.40
CA LEU A 224 -7.48 2.91 -3.38
C LEU A 224 -7.16 4.28 -3.99
N ALA A 225 -8.19 5.09 -4.16
CA ALA A 225 -8.07 6.45 -4.68
C ALA A 225 -7.91 7.45 -3.52
N VAL A 226 -6.75 8.06 -3.37
CA VAL A 226 -6.42 9.03 -2.32
C VAL A 226 -6.50 10.44 -2.89
N ASN A 227 -7.35 11.29 -2.32
CA ASN A 227 -7.54 12.67 -2.76
C ASN A 227 -6.39 13.58 -2.27
N VAL A 228 -5.26 13.60 -2.97
CA VAL A 228 -4.06 14.40 -2.62
C VAL A 228 -3.49 15.15 -3.83
#